data_435e34ebfd4dac26ed3d129c8e0e638f
#
_entry.id   435e34ebfd4dac26ed3d129c8e0e638f
#
_cell.length_a   1.000
_cell.length_b   1.000
_cell.length_c   1.000
_cell.angle_alpha   90.00
_cell.angle_beta   90.00
_cell.angle_gamma   90.00
#
_symmetry.space_group_name_H-M   'P 1'
#
loop_
_entity.id
_entity.type
_entity.pdbx_description
1 polymer ?
#
loop_
_entity_poly.entity_id
_entity_poly.type
_entity_poly.pdbx_seq_one_letter_code
_entity_poly.pdbx_strand_id
1 'polypeptide(L)'
;MKRSISLILLTAVCALALAAVTTLGGCAAKPSDPTGSTTPAQDDTPSPTGESANYTSGYVDMALTIPEGWQWESVQDKDMRTEGIRFRKTDDPALDFQLLCWRNGYGICGTDLTSEELTLAGGQKVWQHTEESDGSLWLNLYFENVPGDYVCAPTGELTKETWDGCRDEVLSILATAQFGRGAMTEQQAIDAVHYDGEYDMAYGRYSVQDGSWTVTFDKGAMGQMSDRYVVKADGAVSPADAAQKA
;
A
#
# COMPACT_ATOMS: atom_id res chain seq x y z
N MET A 1 42.69 26.85 -20.96
CA MET A 1 43.50 25.60 -21.16
C MET A 1 42.53 24.45 -21.38
N LYS A 2 42.60 23.82 -22.53
CA LYS A 2 41.77 22.70 -23.00
C LYS A 2 42.28 21.38 -22.43
N ARG A 3 41.39 20.46 -22.00
CA ARG A 3 41.56 19.00 -21.98
C ARG A 3 40.17 18.42 -21.97
N SER A 4 39.63 17.94 -23.04
CA SER A 4 39.75 16.70 -23.85
C SER A 4 39.13 15.50 -23.11
N ILE A 5 38.00 15.18 -23.58
CA ILE A 5 37.14 14.01 -23.84
C ILE A 5 37.92 12.69 -23.85
N SER A 6 37.37 11.66 -23.19
CA SER A 6 37.55 10.26 -23.60
C SER A 6 36.23 9.51 -23.47
N LEU A 7 35.67 9.25 -24.63
CA LEU A 7 34.55 8.37 -24.95
C LEU A 7 35.09 6.95 -24.99
N ILE A 8 34.57 6.03 -24.20
CA ILE A 8 34.79 4.59 -24.38
C ILE A 8 33.46 3.92 -24.67
N LEU A 9 33.31 3.61 -25.96
CA LEU A 9 32.30 2.75 -26.52
C LEU A 9 32.68 1.30 -26.20
N LEU A 10 31.81 0.53 -25.54
CA LEU A 10 31.97 -0.92 -25.44
C LEU A 10 30.70 -1.59 -25.97
N THR A 11 30.78 -1.99 -27.23
CA THR A 11 29.85 -2.88 -27.91
C THR A 11 30.14 -4.33 -27.52
N ALA A 12 29.17 -5.05 -26.97
CA ALA A 12 29.21 -6.49 -26.87
C ALA A 12 27.98 -7.09 -27.57
N VAL A 13 28.27 -7.74 -28.68
CA VAL A 13 27.40 -8.60 -29.48
C VAL A 13 27.25 -9.92 -28.73
N CYS A 14 26.06 -10.44 -28.53
CA CYS A 14 25.82 -11.82 -28.19
C CYS A 14 24.76 -12.42 -29.12
N ALA A 15 25.21 -13.50 -29.76
CA ALA A 15 24.62 -14.20 -30.86
C ALA A 15 23.42 -15.07 -30.48
N LEU A 16 22.51 -15.20 -31.45
CA LEU A 16 21.44 -16.20 -31.54
C LEU A 16 21.97 -17.65 -31.50
N ALA A 17 21.23 -18.51 -30.78
CA ALA A 17 21.22 -19.94 -31.08
C ALA A 17 19.76 -20.42 -31.19
N LEU A 18 19.31 -20.58 -32.44
CA LEU A 18 18.13 -21.38 -32.80
C LEU A 18 18.52 -22.86 -32.75
N ALA A 19 17.74 -23.68 -32.08
CA ALA A 19 17.71 -25.12 -32.31
C ALA A 19 16.26 -25.54 -32.56
N ALA A 20 15.98 -25.83 -33.82
CA ALA A 20 14.76 -26.49 -34.26
C ALA A 20 14.96 -28.01 -34.13
N VAL A 21 14.02 -28.69 -33.47
CA VAL A 21 13.88 -30.15 -33.59
C VAL A 21 12.44 -30.46 -34.00
N THR A 22 12.30 -30.88 -35.26
CA THR A 22 11.10 -31.49 -35.83
C THR A 22 11.15 -32.98 -35.59
N THR A 23 10.15 -33.59 -34.96
CA THR A 23 9.84 -35.01 -35.15
C THR A 23 8.35 -35.18 -35.40
N LEU A 24 8.07 -35.66 -36.61
CA LEU A 24 6.78 -36.19 -37.02
C LEU A 24 6.53 -37.57 -36.37
N GLY A 25 5.35 -37.78 -35.91
CA GLY A 25 4.89 -39.10 -35.47
C GLY A 25 3.40 -39.05 -35.16
N GLY A 26 2.58 -39.41 -36.16
CA GLY A 26 1.14 -39.50 -36.00
C GLY A 26 0.71 -40.79 -35.28
N CYS A 27 -0.39 -40.72 -34.56
CA CYS A 27 -1.40 -41.75 -34.37
C CYS A 27 -2.67 -41.13 -33.83
N ALA A 28 -3.77 -41.35 -34.52
CA ALA A 28 -5.11 -40.95 -34.14
C ALA A 28 -5.59 -41.72 -32.93
N ALA A 29 -6.12 -41.02 -31.94
CA ALA A 29 -6.96 -41.58 -30.89
C ALA A 29 -8.05 -40.55 -30.52
N LYS A 30 -9.22 -41.07 -30.42
CA LYS A 30 -10.55 -40.58 -30.12
C LYS A 30 -10.64 -39.54 -28.97
N PRO A 31 -11.48 -38.48 -29.05
CA PRO A 31 -11.63 -37.50 -28.00
C PRO A 31 -12.37 -38.09 -26.79
N SER A 32 -11.71 -38.11 -25.66
CA SER A 32 -12.29 -38.27 -24.34
C SER A 32 -12.33 -36.88 -23.71
N ASP A 33 -13.51 -36.46 -23.25
CA ASP A 33 -13.73 -35.24 -22.48
C ASP A 33 -12.80 -35.18 -21.27
N PRO A 34 -12.09 -34.09 -21.05
CA PRO A 34 -11.55 -33.78 -19.75
C PRO A 34 -12.39 -32.68 -19.09
N THR A 35 -13.43 -33.06 -18.38
CA THR A 35 -13.93 -32.28 -17.25
C THR A 35 -12.90 -32.39 -16.13
N GLY A 36 -11.88 -31.57 -16.21
CA GLY A 36 -10.90 -31.34 -15.17
C GLY A 36 -10.82 -29.86 -14.91
N SER A 37 -11.80 -29.32 -14.14
CA SER A 37 -11.70 -28.03 -13.51
C SER A 37 -10.56 -28.11 -12.47
N THR A 38 -9.36 -27.72 -12.84
CA THR A 38 -8.29 -27.42 -11.89
C THR A 38 -8.66 -26.08 -11.25
N THR A 39 -9.40 -26.13 -10.16
CA THR A 39 -9.45 -25.04 -9.17
C THR A 39 -8.01 -24.71 -8.80
N PRO A 40 -7.57 -23.43 -8.88
CA PRO A 40 -6.28 -23.03 -8.34
C PRO A 40 -6.24 -23.47 -6.89
N ALA A 41 -5.13 -24.09 -6.47
CA ALA A 41 -4.89 -24.41 -5.08
C ALA A 41 -5.06 -23.09 -4.28
N GLN A 42 -6.11 -23.04 -3.48
CA GLN A 42 -6.32 -21.99 -2.51
C GLN A 42 -5.17 -22.17 -1.51
N ASP A 43 -4.35 -21.15 -1.40
CA ASP A 43 -3.27 -21.12 -0.41
C ASP A 43 -3.95 -21.12 0.96
N ASP A 44 -3.96 -22.28 1.61
CA ASP A 44 -4.55 -22.48 2.95
C ASP A 44 -3.63 -21.88 4.03
N THR A 45 -3.27 -20.61 3.87
CA THR A 45 -2.72 -19.83 4.98
C THR A 45 -3.87 -19.62 5.97
N PRO A 46 -3.79 -20.19 7.20
CA PRO A 46 -4.88 -20.06 8.15
C PRO A 46 -5.15 -18.59 8.42
N SER A 47 -6.37 -18.14 8.13
CA SER A 47 -6.80 -16.81 8.54
C SER A 47 -6.66 -16.70 10.04
N PRO A 48 -6.02 -15.65 10.57
CA PRO A 48 -5.88 -15.48 12.01
C PRO A 48 -7.25 -15.48 12.66
N THR A 49 -7.46 -16.37 13.60
CA THR A 49 -8.65 -16.38 14.44
C THR A 49 -8.54 -15.28 15.47
N GLY A 50 -9.49 -14.36 15.52
CA GLY A 50 -9.45 -13.23 16.44
C GLY A 50 -10.72 -12.38 16.44
N GLU A 51 -10.75 -11.36 17.27
CA GLU A 51 -11.81 -10.36 17.32
C GLU A 51 -11.67 -9.35 16.17
N SER A 52 -12.77 -8.97 15.53
CA SER A 52 -12.76 -7.93 14.51
C SER A 52 -12.81 -6.54 15.15
N ALA A 53 -11.71 -5.80 15.07
CA ALA A 53 -11.64 -4.39 15.39
C ALA A 53 -12.11 -3.59 14.18
N ASN A 54 -13.19 -2.82 14.33
CA ASN A 54 -13.76 -2.01 13.26
C ASN A 54 -13.76 -0.54 13.65
N TYR A 55 -13.30 0.33 12.77
CA TYR A 55 -13.35 1.78 12.93
C TYR A 55 -13.94 2.42 11.67
N THR A 56 -14.99 3.22 11.86
CA THR A 56 -15.62 3.97 10.76
C THR A 56 -15.93 5.38 11.22
N SER A 57 -15.55 6.36 10.41
CA SER A 57 -15.86 7.79 10.61
C SER A 57 -16.30 8.43 9.29
N GLY A 58 -16.38 9.76 9.21
CA GLY A 58 -16.60 10.46 7.95
C GLY A 58 -15.43 10.37 6.95
N TYR A 59 -14.26 9.88 7.37
CA TYR A 59 -13.03 9.86 6.55
C TYR A 59 -12.37 8.49 6.51
N VAL A 60 -12.68 7.61 7.44
CA VAL A 60 -11.98 6.35 7.67
C VAL A 60 -12.98 5.20 7.72
N ASP A 61 -12.71 4.16 6.98
CA ASP A 61 -13.35 2.86 7.10
C ASP A 61 -12.27 1.78 7.10
N MET A 62 -11.96 1.25 8.30
CA MET A 62 -10.95 0.21 8.43
C MET A 62 -11.42 -0.93 9.34
N ALA A 63 -10.86 -2.10 9.13
CA ALA A 63 -11.01 -3.24 10.01
C ALA A 63 -9.68 -3.97 10.16
N LEU A 64 -9.46 -4.57 11.34
CA LEU A 64 -8.35 -5.47 11.65
C LEU A 64 -8.88 -6.71 12.36
N THR A 65 -8.24 -7.86 12.19
CA THR A 65 -8.45 -9.02 13.06
C THR A 65 -7.40 -8.99 14.18
N ILE A 66 -7.85 -8.86 15.41
CA ILE A 66 -7.00 -8.81 16.60
C ILE A 66 -6.94 -10.20 17.22
N PRO A 67 -5.79 -10.86 17.26
CA PRO A 67 -5.66 -12.22 17.77
C PRO A 67 -5.80 -12.28 19.30
N GLU A 68 -6.02 -13.47 19.83
CA GLU A 68 -6.00 -13.72 21.28
C GLU A 68 -4.67 -13.23 21.89
N GLY A 69 -4.72 -12.66 23.08
CA GLY A 69 -3.58 -12.04 23.76
C GLY A 69 -3.32 -10.58 23.38
N TRP A 70 -4.07 -10.05 22.43
CA TRP A 70 -4.08 -8.63 22.08
C TRP A 70 -5.44 -7.99 22.43
N GLN A 71 -5.43 -6.71 22.71
CA GLN A 71 -6.62 -5.89 22.93
C GLN A 71 -6.56 -4.66 22.06
N TRP A 72 -7.71 -4.07 21.76
CA TRP A 72 -7.77 -2.90 20.90
C TRP A 72 -8.72 -1.83 21.44
N GLU A 73 -8.53 -0.61 20.95
CA GLU A 73 -9.39 0.53 21.17
C GLU A 73 -9.42 1.47 19.96
N SER A 74 -10.50 2.21 19.82
CA SER A 74 -10.57 3.31 18.84
C SER A 74 -9.81 4.51 19.35
N VAL A 75 -9.03 5.15 18.46
CA VAL A 75 -8.26 6.35 18.80
C VAL A 75 -8.54 7.49 17.81
N GLN A 76 -8.50 8.71 18.30
CA GLN A 76 -8.65 9.91 17.50
C GLN A 76 -7.83 11.05 18.11
N ASP A 77 -6.97 11.67 17.28
CA ASP A 77 -6.29 12.91 17.60
C ASP A 77 -6.81 14.03 16.67
N LYS A 78 -7.51 15.00 17.27
CA LYS A 78 -8.12 16.11 16.52
C LYS A 78 -7.09 17.14 16.06
N ASP A 79 -6.03 17.32 16.82
CA ASP A 79 -4.98 18.30 16.53
C ASP A 79 -4.10 17.80 15.37
N MET A 80 -3.71 16.54 15.41
CA MET A 80 -2.97 15.87 14.34
C MET A 80 -3.85 15.42 13.17
N ARG A 81 -5.18 15.44 13.35
CA ARG A 81 -6.18 14.96 12.39
C ARG A 81 -5.92 13.51 11.97
N THR A 82 -5.58 12.69 12.94
CA THR A 82 -5.40 11.25 12.77
C THR A 82 -6.48 10.50 13.53
N GLU A 83 -6.88 9.37 13.00
CA GLU A 83 -7.91 8.53 13.62
C GLU A 83 -7.76 7.06 13.17
N GLY A 84 -8.12 6.12 14.03
CA GLY A 84 -8.00 4.71 13.70
C GLY A 84 -8.10 3.77 14.88
N ILE A 85 -7.26 2.73 14.86
CA ILE A 85 -7.26 1.63 15.82
C ILE A 85 -5.89 1.56 16.50
N ARG A 86 -5.89 1.50 17.83
CA ARG A 86 -4.74 1.13 18.64
C ARG A 86 -4.89 -0.31 19.08
N PHE A 87 -3.82 -1.08 19.05
CA PHE A 87 -3.79 -2.45 19.50
C PHE A 87 -2.52 -2.73 20.28
N ARG A 88 -2.66 -3.45 21.39
CA ARG A 88 -1.56 -3.72 22.33
C ARG A 88 -1.62 -5.13 22.86
N LYS A 89 -0.46 -5.71 23.16
CA LYS A 89 -0.36 -7.03 23.73
C LYS A 89 -0.73 -7.00 25.20
N THR A 90 -1.54 -7.96 25.65
CA THR A 90 -2.12 -7.95 27.00
C THR A 90 -1.08 -8.22 28.09
N ASP A 91 -0.13 -9.09 27.80
CA ASP A 91 0.93 -9.54 28.71
C ASP A 91 2.25 -8.77 28.52
N ASP A 92 2.37 -7.95 27.47
CA ASP A 92 3.53 -7.11 27.23
C ASP A 92 3.11 -5.71 26.78
N PRO A 93 2.89 -4.77 27.70
CA PRO A 93 2.42 -3.42 27.40
C PRO A 93 3.44 -2.56 26.62
N ALA A 94 4.68 -3.01 26.43
CA ALA A 94 5.64 -2.34 25.55
C ALA A 94 5.31 -2.58 24.08
N LEU A 95 4.57 -3.64 23.76
CA LEU A 95 4.07 -3.92 22.42
C LEU A 95 2.72 -3.24 22.21
N ASP A 96 2.77 -1.98 21.88
CA ASP A 96 1.64 -1.08 21.73
C ASP A 96 1.77 -0.29 20.43
N PHE A 97 0.84 -0.51 19.51
CA PHE A 97 0.86 0.03 18.15
C PHE A 97 -0.46 0.70 17.81
N GLN A 98 -0.41 1.63 16.87
CA GLN A 98 -1.60 2.29 16.34
C GLN A 98 -1.57 2.28 14.81
N LEU A 99 -2.67 1.85 14.19
CA LEU A 99 -2.92 2.00 12.77
C LEU A 99 -3.84 3.21 12.57
N LEU A 100 -3.31 4.27 12.01
CA LEU A 100 -3.97 5.56 11.87
C LEU A 100 -4.11 5.97 10.41
N CYS A 101 -5.24 6.57 10.07
CA CYS A 101 -5.40 7.36 8.86
C CYS A 101 -4.96 8.81 9.12
N TRP A 102 -4.12 9.35 8.25
CA TRP A 102 -3.64 10.73 8.25
C TRP A 102 -4.45 11.56 7.26
N ARG A 103 -5.47 12.30 7.75
CA ARG A 103 -6.40 13.05 6.89
C ARG A 103 -5.78 14.17 6.07
N ASN A 104 -4.62 14.67 6.47
CA ASN A 104 -3.90 15.74 5.76
C ASN A 104 -2.82 15.22 4.82
N GLY A 105 -2.74 13.91 4.62
CA GLY A 105 -1.65 13.23 3.93
C GLY A 105 -0.50 12.90 4.87
N TYR A 106 0.17 11.83 4.58
CA TYR A 106 1.37 11.36 5.27
C TYR A 106 2.59 11.69 4.44
N GLY A 107 3.65 12.16 5.08
CA GLY A 107 4.92 12.42 4.42
C GLY A 107 6.08 12.12 5.36
N ILE A 108 7.15 11.58 4.83
CA ILE A 108 8.37 11.25 5.55
C ILE A 108 9.49 12.16 5.04
N CYS A 109 10.25 12.73 5.97
CA CYS A 109 11.50 13.39 5.66
C CYS A 109 12.53 13.00 6.72
N GLY A 110 13.70 12.56 6.28
CA GLY A 110 14.82 12.18 7.14
C GLY A 110 16.05 11.89 6.30
N THR A 111 17.25 12.15 6.84
CA THR A 111 18.51 11.91 6.14
C THR A 111 19.08 10.51 6.35
N ASP A 112 18.72 9.87 7.46
CA ASP A 112 19.24 8.54 7.86
C ASP A 112 18.14 7.46 7.86
N LEU A 113 17.07 7.72 7.10
CA LEU A 113 15.92 6.84 7.01
C LEU A 113 16.20 5.63 6.11
N THR A 114 16.00 4.44 6.63
CA THR A 114 15.98 3.21 5.84
C THR A 114 14.54 2.89 5.42
N SER A 115 14.34 2.58 4.14
CA SER A 115 13.03 2.24 3.58
C SER A 115 13.08 0.88 2.90
N GLU A 116 12.15 0.00 3.24
CA GLU A 116 12.02 -1.35 2.70
C GLU A 116 10.56 -1.60 2.29
N GLU A 117 10.33 -2.09 1.06
CA GLU A 117 9.00 -2.55 0.64
C GLU A 117 8.77 -3.98 1.15
N LEU A 118 7.68 -4.18 1.88
CA LEU A 118 7.23 -5.48 2.37
C LEU A 118 5.93 -5.87 1.67
N THR A 119 5.77 -7.17 1.41
CA THR A 119 4.49 -7.73 0.98
C THR A 119 3.94 -8.57 2.13
N LEU A 120 2.79 -8.15 2.67
CA LEU A 120 2.09 -8.88 3.73
C LEU A 120 1.43 -10.16 3.20
N ALA A 121 1.09 -11.09 4.09
CA ALA A 121 0.46 -12.37 3.72
C ALA A 121 -0.83 -12.21 2.90
N GLY A 122 -1.57 -11.11 3.06
CA GLY A 122 -2.74 -10.74 2.26
C GLY A 122 -2.42 -10.17 0.87
N GLY A 123 -1.15 -10.05 0.49
CA GLY A 123 -0.71 -9.44 -0.76
C GLY A 123 -0.65 -7.91 -0.73
N GLN A 124 -1.00 -7.29 0.37
CA GLN A 124 -0.88 -5.83 0.55
C GLN A 124 0.58 -5.43 0.64
N LYS A 125 0.91 -4.29 0.04
CA LYS A 125 2.23 -3.68 0.10
C LYS A 125 2.30 -2.64 1.21
N VAL A 126 3.41 -2.68 1.95
CA VAL A 126 3.70 -1.77 3.05
C VAL A 126 5.13 -1.29 2.93
N TRP A 127 5.35 0.01 3.03
CA TRP A 127 6.69 0.55 3.21
C TRP A 127 7.04 0.58 4.69
N GLN A 128 8.07 -0.18 5.07
CA GLN A 128 8.68 -0.09 6.38
C GLN A 128 9.75 1.00 6.35
N HIS A 129 9.55 2.05 7.13
CA HIS A 129 10.52 3.12 7.31
C HIS A 129 11.07 3.03 8.73
N THR A 130 12.40 3.01 8.84
CA THR A 130 13.09 2.90 10.13
C THR A 130 14.25 3.88 10.23
N GLU A 131 14.47 4.39 11.43
CA GLU A 131 15.65 5.16 11.83
C GLU A 131 16.09 4.71 13.21
N GLU A 132 17.35 4.34 13.36
CA GLU A 132 17.94 3.95 14.65
C GLU A 132 18.73 5.12 15.22
N SER A 133 18.41 5.53 16.45
CA SER A 133 19.14 6.58 17.16
C SER A 133 19.17 6.27 18.65
N ASP A 134 20.35 6.32 19.26
CA ASP A 134 20.58 6.17 20.71
C ASP A 134 19.93 4.93 21.33
N GLY A 135 19.85 3.81 20.58
CA GLY A 135 19.24 2.57 21.01
C GLY A 135 17.73 2.50 20.85
N SER A 136 17.10 3.56 20.41
CA SER A 136 15.70 3.61 20.04
C SER A 136 15.52 3.38 18.55
N LEU A 137 14.43 2.73 18.17
CA LEU A 137 14.00 2.52 16.80
C LEU A 137 12.75 3.36 16.51
N TRP A 138 12.87 4.35 15.63
CA TRP A 138 11.71 4.96 15.01
C TRP A 138 11.21 4.05 13.90
N LEU A 139 9.92 3.73 13.88
CA LEU A 139 9.30 2.78 12.95
C LEU A 139 7.97 3.35 12.46
N ASN A 140 7.79 3.34 11.14
CA ASN A 140 6.50 3.53 10.49
C ASN A 140 6.29 2.49 9.39
N LEU A 141 5.07 1.92 9.34
CA LEU A 141 4.62 0.98 8.33
C LEU A 141 3.51 1.66 7.53
N TYR A 142 3.87 2.21 6.37
CA TYR A 142 2.94 2.94 5.48
C TYR A 142 2.31 1.98 4.48
N PHE A 143 0.98 1.97 4.42
CA PHE A 143 0.22 1.14 3.47
C PHE A 143 0.15 1.82 2.12
N GLU A 144 0.62 1.13 1.09
CA GLU A 144 0.59 1.60 -0.29
C GLU A 144 -0.70 1.16 -0.99
N ASN A 145 -1.19 2.02 -1.88
CA ASN A 145 -2.28 1.70 -2.80
C ASN A 145 -3.58 1.25 -2.10
N VAL A 146 -3.94 1.94 -1.03
CA VAL A 146 -5.19 1.77 -0.27
C VAL A 146 -6.01 3.06 -0.29
N PRO A 147 -7.31 3.03 0.10
CA PRO A 147 -8.14 4.23 0.15
C PRO A 147 -7.80 5.15 1.33
N GLY A 148 -6.72 5.90 1.24
CA GLY A 148 -6.25 6.86 2.25
C GLY A 148 -4.81 6.63 2.70
N ASP A 149 -4.27 7.57 3.49
CA ASP A 149 -2.91 7.49 4.02
C ASP A 149 -2.91 6.78 5.37
N TYR A 150 -2.68 5.47 5.36
CA TYR A 150 -2.66 4.67 6.58
C TYR A 150 -1.24 4.31 7.00
N VAL A 151 -0.95 4.55 8.27
CA VAL A 151 0.35 4.29 8.88
C VAL A 151 0.16 3.52 10.18
N CYS A 152 0.90 2.43 10.34
CA CYS A 152 1.05 1.78 11.63
C CYS A 152 2.39 2.20 12.26
N ALA A 153 2.34 2.62 13.52
CA ALA A 153 3.49 3.04 14.30
C ALA A 153 3.37 2.59 15.76
N PRO A 154 4.48 2.40 16.48
CA PRO A 154 4.44 2.19 17.93
C PRO A 154 3.94 3.46 18.64
N THR A 155 3.28 3.30 19.81
CA THR A 155 2.81 4.43 20.61
C THR A 155 3.85 4.91 21.63
N GLY A 156 4.90 4.13 21.87
CA GLY A 156 5.98 4.40 22.81
C GLY A 156 7.36 4.16 22.20
N GLU A 157 8.37 4.19 23.06
CA GLU A 157 9.73 3.86 22.63
C GLU A 157 9.81 2.39 22.24
N LEU A 158 10.39 2.14 21.07
CA LEU A 158 10.66 0.82 20.52
C LEU A 158 12.16 0.66 20.35
N THR A 159 12.71 -0.52 20.67
CA THR A 159 14.09 -0.86 20.32
C THR A 159 14.09 -1.83 19.14
N LYS A 160 15.23 -1.89 18.44
CA LYS A 160 15.37 -2.85 17.35
C LYS A 160 15.18 -4.29 17.82
N GLU A 161 15.70 -4.65 18.98
CA GLU A 161 15.54 -6.01 19.55
C GLU A 161 14.07 -6.34 19.82
N THR A 162 13.33 -5.39 20.39
CA THR A 162 11.88 -5.55 20.63
C THR A 162 11.13 -5.72 19.31
N TRP A 163 11.45 -4.88 18.30
CA TRP A 163 10.84 -4.98 16.98
C TRP A 163 11.13 -6.31 16.32
N ASP A 164 12.39 -6.74 16.28
CA ASP A 164 12.80 -8.03 15.68
C ASP A 164 12.08 -9.20 16.36
N GLY A 165 11.78 -9.11 17.66
CA GLY A 165 11.07 -10.12 18.42
C GLY A 165 9.55 -10.19 18.19
N CYS A 166 8.90 -9.08 17.80
CA CYS A 166 7.45 -9.01 17.59
C CYS A 166 7.03 -8.76 16.14
N ARG A 167 7.97 -8.50 15.24
CA ARG A 167 7.73 -8.10 13.86
C ARG A 167 6.72 -8.99 13.15
N ASP A 168 6.95 -10.29 13.15
CA ASP A 168 6.10 -11.24 12.41
C ASP A 168 4.66 -11.26 12.97
N GLU A 169 4.49 -11.13 14.28
CA GLU A 169 3.19 -11.08 14.93
C GLU A 169 2.43 -9.78 14.52
N VAL A 170 3.10 -8.63 14.58
CA VAL A 170 2.53 -7.35 14.15
C VAL A 170 2.20 -7.34 12.68
N LEU A 171 3.09 -7.82 11.80
CA LEU A 171 2.83 -7.90 10.36
C LEU A 171 1.69 -8.87 10.04
N SER A 172 1.52 -9.95 10.82
CA SER A 172 0.38 -10.88 10.69
C SER A 172 -0.95 -10.20 11.05
N ILE A 173 -0.99 -9.36 12.08
CA ILE A 173 -2.18 -8.55 12.40
C ILE A 173 -2.47 -7.59 11.25
N LEU A 174 -1.47 -6.86 10.78
CA LEU A 174 -1.60 -5.89 9.69
C LEU A 174 -1.99 -6.53 8.35
N ALA A 175 -1.62 -7.78 8.11
CA ALA A 175 -2.04 -8.53 6.92
C ALA A 175 -3.55 -8.77 6.85
N THR A 176 -4.28 -8.60 7.96
CA THR A 176 -5.74 -8.69 8.01
C THR A 176 -6.44 -7.36 7.76
N ALA A 177 -5.68 -6.28 7.59
CA ALA A 177 -6.24 -4.93 7.45
C ALA A 177 -7.12 -4.81 6.20
N GLN A 178 -8.24 -4.18 6.36
CA GLN A 178 -9.18 -3.84 5.29
C GLN A 178 -9.46 -2.35 5.37
N PHE A 179 -9.37 -1.66 4.23
CA PHE A 179 -9.53 -0.22 4.15
C PHE A 179 -10.60 0.13 3.12
N GLY A 180 -11.50 1.08 3.46
CA GLY A 180 -12.52 1.59 2.55
C GLY A 180 -13.28 0.47 1.87
N ARG A 181 -13.90 -0.43 2.63
CA ARG A 181 -14.50 -1.69 2.15
C ARG A 181 -15.39 -1.47 0.94
N GLY A 182 -15.03 -2.11 -0.18
CA GLY A 182 -15.71 -1.97 -1.46
C GLY A 182 -15.27 -0.76 -2.29
N ALA A 183 -14.33 0.06 -1.81
CA ALA A 183 -13.75 1.14 -2.59
C ALA A 183 -12.69 0.62 -3.56
N MET A 184 -12.50 1.34 -4.69
CA MET A 184 -11.33 1.13 -5.52
C MET A 184 -10.07 1.59 -4.78
N THR A 185 -8.92 1.06 -5.17
CA THR A 185 -7.62 1.50 -4.64
C THR A 185 -7.24 2.87 -5.22
N GLU A 186 -6.26 3.55 -4.62
CA GLU A 186 -5.72 4.80 -5.14
C GLU A 186 -5.26 4.66 -6.59
N GLN A 187 -4.50 3.61 -6.91
CA GLN A 187 -4.02 3.38 -8.26
C GLN A 187 -5.16 3.17 -9.26
N GLN A 188 -6.21 2.44 -8.89
CA GLN A 188 -7.39 2.27 -9.74
C GLN A 188 -8.11 3.60 -9.98
N ALA A 189 -8.13 4.50 -8.97
CA ALA A 189 -8.71 5.82 -9.13
C ALA A 189 -7.86 6.71 -10.05
N ILE A 190 -6.54 6.66 -9.94
CA ILE A 190 -5.61 7.39 -10.83
C ILE A 190 -5.77 6.90 -12.27
N ASP A 191 -5.77 5.60 -12.49
CA ASP A 191 -5.91 4.98 -13.81
C ASP A 191 -7.26 5.30 -14.46
N ALA A 192 -8.32 5.44 -13.68
CA ALA A 192 -9.65 5.78 -14.17
C ALA A 192 -9.72 7.17 -14.82
N VAL A 193 -8.85 8.11 -14.45
CA VAL A 193 -8.83 9.46 -15.02
C VAL A 193 -8.35 9.48 -16.47
N HIS A 194 -7.53 8.50 -16.93
CA HIS A 194 -6.94 8.47 -18.27
C HIS A 194 -6.28 9.81 -18.66
N TYR A 195 -5.48 10.35 -17.71
CA TYR A 195 -4.84 11.65 -17.88
C TYR A 195 -3.77 11.60 -18.98
N ASP A 196 -3.84 12.52 -19.96
CA ASP A 196 -2.94 12.59 -21.11
C ASP A 196 -1.92 13.75 -21.03
N GLY A 197 -1.95 14.53 -19.94
CA GLY A 197 -1.03 15.62 -19.69
C GLY A 197 0.30 15.17 -19.10
N GLU A 198 1.30 16.06 -19.11
CA GLU A 198 2.55 15.84 -18.39
C GLU A 198 2.35 16.14 -16.88
N TYR A 199 2.90 15.28 -16.01
CA TYR A 199 2.90 15.47 -14.56
C TYR A 199 4.15 14.83 -13.94
N ASP A 200 4.55 15.35 -12.79
CA ASP A 200 5.68 14.79 -12.02
C ASP A 200 5.21 13.71 -11.05
N MET A 201 4.01 13.89 -10.48
CA MET A 201 3.43 12.97 -9.52
C MET A 201 1.90 12.95 -9.63
N ALA A 202 1.31 11.75 -9.45
CA ALA A 202 -0.13 11.57 -9.29
C ALA A 202 -0.42 10.96 -7.92
N TYR A 203 -1.46 11.45 -7.25
CA TYR A 203 -1.91 10.91 -5.96
C TYR A 203 -3.41 11.11 -5.78
N GLY A 204 -4.01 10.28 -4.92
CA GLY A 204 -5.43 10.29 -4.61
C GLY A 204 -5.71 10.60 -3.14
N ARG A 205 -6.89 11.20 -2.87
CA ARG A 205 -7.46 11.32 -1.53
C ARG A 205 -8.85 10.73 -1.52
N TYR A 206 -9.06 9.76 -0.67
CA TYR A 206 -10.35 9.09 -0.51
C TYR A 206 -11.26 9.85 0.47
N SER A 207 -12.56 9.89 0.16
CA SER A 207 -13.62 10.40 1.03
C SER A 207 -14.62 9.29 1.32
N VAL A 208 -14.70 8.86 2.56
CA VAL A 208 -15.68 7.85 3.00
C VAL A 208 -17.12 8.39 2.96
N GLN A 209 -17.30 9.71 3.08
CA GLN A 209 -18.62 10.35 3.11
C GLN A 209 -19.43 10.11 1.83
N ASP A 210 -18.77 10.15 0.69
CA ASP A 210 -19.39 9.99 -0.62
C ASP A 210 -18.77 8.85 -1.46
N GLY A 211 -17.80 8.12 -0.89
CA GLY A 211 -17.12 7.01 -1.55
C GLY A 211 -16.34 7.43 -2.79
N SER A 212 -15.90 8.69 -2.87
CA SER A 212 -15.17 9.22 -4.01
C SER A 212 -13.69 9.42 -3.73
N TRP A 213 -12.92 9.51 -4.81
CA TRP A 213 -11.52 9.91 -4.81
C TRP A 213 -11.38 11.32 -5.37
N THR A 214 -10.51 12.13 -4.76
CA THR A 214 -9.96 13.31 -5.42
C THR A 214 -8.57 12.98 -5.90
N VAL A 215 -8.40 12.77 -7.21
CA VAL A 215 -7.11 12.50 -7.86
C VAL A 215 -6.48 13.82 -8.29
N THR A 216 -5.19 13.99 -7.98
CA THR A 216 -4.41 15.17 -8.34
C THR A 216 -3.22 14.75 -9.19
N PHE A 217 -3.03 15.42 -10.34
CA PHE A 217 -1.85 15.33 -11.17
C PHE A 217 -1.01 16.59 -10.94
N ASP A 218 0.08 16.43 -10.19
CA ASP A 218 0.96 17.53 -9.83
C ASP A 218 2.00 17.75 -10.93
N LYS A 219 2.12 18.99 -11.39
CA LYS A 219 3.04 19.38 -12.48
C LYS A 219 4.41 19.85 -11.98
N GLY A 220 4.64 19.81 -10.65
CA GLY A 220 5.95 20.05 -10.02
C GLY A 220 6.58 21.42 -10.23
N ALA A 221 6.22 22.15 -11.27
CA ALA A 221 6.79 23.45 -11.56
C ALA A 221 6.12 24.54 -10.72
N MET A 222 6.93 25.38 -10.07
CA MET A 222 6.43 26.55 -9.34
C MET A 222 5.54 27.42 -10.25
N GLY A 223 4.28 27.56 -9.90
CA GLY A 223 3.31 28.38 -10.61
C GLY A 223 2.44 27.64 -11.64
N GLN A 224 2.63 26.34 -11.85
CA GLN A 224 1.68 25.52 -12.60
C GLN A 224 0.61 24.98 -11.65
N MET A 225 -0.66 25.13 -12.04
CA MET A 225 -1.77 24.56 -11.28
C MET A 225 -1.86 23.08 -11.56
N SER A 226 -1.96 22.26 -10.49
CA SER A 226 -2.22 20.84 -10.59
C SER A 226 -3.62 20.58 -11.12
N ASP A 227 -3.78 19.58 -11.99
CA ASP A 227 -5.10 19.17 -12.45
C ASP A 227 -5.73 18.22 -11.44
N ARG A 228 -7.01 18.42 -11.15
CA ARG A 228 -7.73 17.68 -10.12
C ARG A 228 -9.03 17.11 -10.65
N TYR A 229 -9.31 15.86 -10.32
CA TYR A 229 -10.50 15.12 -10.74
C TYR A 229 -11.17 14.46 -9.56
N VAL A 230 -12.49 14.31 -9.63
CA VAL A 230 -13.27 13.48 -8.72
C VAL A 230 -13.61 12.18 -9.44
N VAL A 231 -13.25 11.05 -8.83
CA VAL A 231 -13.56 9.70 -9.31
C VAL A 231 -14.53 9.06 -8.32
N LYS A 232 -15.74 8.75 -8.77
CA LYS A 232 -16.76 8.12 -7.93
C LYS A 232 -16.59 6.62 -7.86
N ALA A 233 -17.24 5.97 -6.89
CA ALA A 233 -17.21 4.52 -6.70
C ALA A 233 -17.65 3.70 -7.94
N ASP A 234 -18.50 4.29 -8.81
CA ASP A 234 -18.92 3.69 -10.08
C ASP A 234 -17.94 3.93 -11.24
N GLY A 235 -16.80 4.57 -10.98
CA GLY A 235 -15.78 4.91 -11.96
C GLY A 235 -16.07 6.21 -12.73
N ALA A 236 -17.15 6.93 -12.44
CA ALA A 236 -17.44 8.20 -13.10
C ALA A 236 -16.41 9.27 -12.73
N VAL A 237 -15.81 9.91 -13.74
CA VAL A 237 -14.76 10.93 -13.59
C VAL A 237 -15.30 12.31 -13.97
N SER A 238 -14.96 13.31 -13.16
CA SER A 238 -15.27 14.72 -13.42
C SER A 238 -14.16 15.64 -12.91
N PRO A 239 -13.90 16.81 -13.56
CA PRO A 239 -12.99 17.81 -13.02
C PRO A 239 -13.45 18.28 -11.63
N ALA A 240 -12.52 18.39 -10.66
CA ALA A 240 -12.86 18.78 -9.29
C ALA A 240 -13.41 20.23 -9.21
N ASP A 241 -12.94 21.11 -10.09
CA ASP A 241 -13.37 22.53 -10.11
C ASP A 241 -14.77 22.73 -10.69
N ALA A 242 -15.34 21.72 -11.36
CA ALA A 242 -16.71 21.78 -11.86
C ALA A 242 -17.77 21.73 -10.74
N ALA A 243 -17.43 21.12 -9.60
CA ALA A 243 -18.34 20.99 -8.45
C ALA A 243 -18.48 22.26 -7.61
N GLN A 244 -17.61 23.27 -7.78
CA GLN A 244 -17.69 24.57 -7.06
C GLN A 244 -18.52 25.63 -7.78
N LYS A 245 -19.02 25.34 -8.98
CA LYS A 245 -19.82 26.31 -9.80
C LYS A 245 -21.33 26.01 -9.86
N ALA A 246 -21.80 25.02 -9.13
CA ALA A 246 -23.21 24.62 -9.12
C ALA A 246 -23.96 25.11 -7.87
#